data_2da929563bdf86ddc83b8d2b32a3e82e
#
_entry.id   2da929563bdf86ddc83b8d2b32a3e82e
#
_cell.length_a   1.000
_cell.length_b   1.000
_cell.length_c   1.000
_cell.angle_alpha   90.00
_cell.angle_beta   90.00
_cell.angle_gamma   90.00
#
_symmetry.space_group_name_H-M   'P 1'
#
loop_
_entity.id
_entity.type
_entity.pdbx_description
1 polymer ?
#
loop_
_entity_poly.entity_id
_entity_poly.type
_entity_poly.pdbx_seq_one_letter_code
_entity_poly.pdbx_strand_id
1 'polypeptide(L)'
;MSNEIMKYISVLIFLSLNVYAGHDAVYGDDNRMDVYAVINPLFVNLAKSTAALIEKTNVKNRGQESLISSKSLGDMYNLCPEERFRHQPTAANCSGTLVAPDVIMTAAHCYDLAKQICKEFVWVFDYKVSKENQASVTVSNDNIYECGEVILKEMNLDSGIDHALIKLKRWAAVSNRAEAMYSQARSAKNVTASALEGNEASQLATNSFNSF
;
A
#
# COMPACT_ATOMS: atom_id res chain seq x y z
N MET A 1 27.96 -33.53 38.33
CA MET A 1 28.29 -32.49 37.33
C MET A 1 28.91 -31.36 38.11
N SER A 2 30.15 -30.95 37.81
CA SER A 2 30.83 -29.90 38.55
C SER A 2 30.23 -28.53 38.21
N ASN A 3 30.25 -27.59 39.16
CA ASN A 3 29.78 -26.21 38.96
C ASN A 3 30.43 -25.48 37.76
N GLU A 4 31.62 -25.90 37.37
CA GLU A 4 32.34 -25.39 36.20
C GLU A 4 31.65 -25.77 34.88
N ILE A 5 31.20 -27.00 34.73
CA ILE A 5 30.49 -27.48 33.52
C ILE A 5 29.18 -26.73 33.35
N MET A 6 28.48 -26.41 34.44
CA MET A 6 27.21 -25.67 34.42
C MET A 6 27.38 -24.22 33.96
N LYS A 7 28.54 -23.59 34.28
CA LYS A 7 28.85 -22.22 33.79
C LYS A 7 29.05 -22.18 32.28
N TYR A 8 29.73 -23.15 31.72
CA TYR A 8 29.95 -23.25 30.27
C TYR A 8 28.66 -23.56 29.48
N ILE A 9 27.78 -24.39 30.04
CA ILE A 9 26.47 -24.68 29.44
C ILE A 9 25.61 -23.43 29.41
N SER A 10 25.58 -22.62 30.47
CA SER A 10 24.85 -21.34 30.48
C SER A 10 25.36 -20.35 29.44
N VAL A 11 26.69 -20.23 29.24
CA VAL A 11 27.29 -19.35 28.24
C VAL A 11 26.96 -19.84 26.81
N LEU A 12 26.99 -21.14 26.57
CA LEU A 12 26.65 -21.73 25.28
C LEU A 12 25.17 -21.54 24.90
N ILE A 13 24.25 -21.58 25.87
CA ILE A 13 22.83 -21.32 25.65
C ILE A 13 22.57 -19.85 25.28
N PHE A 14 23.33 -18.91 25.86
CA PHE A 14 23.22 -17.49 25.47
C PHE A 14 23.81 -17.16 24.10
N LEU A 15 24.80 -17.92 23.65
CA LEU A 15 25.40 -17.75 22.32
C LEU A 15 24.57 -18.33 21.17
N SER A 16 23.59 -19.18 21.45
CA SER A 16 22.73 -19.81 20.45
C SER A 16 21.39 -19.11 20.25
N LEU A 17 21.11 -18.01 20.91
CA LEU A 17 20.01 -17.13 20.58
C LEU A 17 20.34 -16.37 19.29
N ASN A 18 20.35 -17.08 18.17
CA ASN A 18 20.15 -16.43 16.89
C ASN A 18 18.77 -15.81 16.93
N VAL A 19 18.70 -14.51 17.23
CA VAL A 19 17.53 -13.71 16.97
C VAL A 19 17.34 -13.76 15.46
N TYR A 20 16.44 -14.61 15.01
CA TYR A 20 15.93 -14.50 13.66
C TYR A 20 15.25 -13.12 13.61
N ALA A 21 15.97 -12.13 13.12
CA ALA A 21 15.37 -10.90 12.66
C ALA A 21 14.28 -11.30 11.66
N GLY A 22 13.09 -10.76 11.86
CA GLY A 22 11.93 -11.12 11.05
C GLY A 22 12.23 -11.04 9.56
N HIS A 23 11.49 -11.79 8.78
CA HIS A 23 11.63 -11.79 7.33
C HIS A 23 11.51 -10.36 6.83
N ASP A 24 12.59 -9.85 6.23
CA ASP A 24 12.56 -8.57 5.55
C ASP A 24 11.49 -8.63 4.46
N ALA A 25 10.53 -7.70 4.50
CA ALA A 25 9.52 -7.58 3.46
C ALA A 25 10.10 -7.05 2.14
N VAL A 26 11.38 -6.69 2.13
CA VAL A 26 12.13 -6.19 0.98
C VAL A 26 13.20 -7.20 0.60
N TYR A 27 13.12 -7.72 -0.62
CA TYR A 27 14.09 -8.65 -1.17
C TYR A 27 15.10 -7.90 -2.06
N GLY A 28 16.38 -8.02 -1.76
CA GLY A 28 17.45 -7.30 -2.45
C GLY A 28 17.60 -5.87 -1.96
N ASP A 29 18.04 -4.96 -2.85
CA ASP A 29 18.20 -3.55 -2.51
C ASP A 29 16.86 -2.87 -2.30
N ASP A 30 16.74 -2.04 -1.25
CA ASP A 30 15.52 -1.26 -1.00
C ASP A 30 15.41 -0.11 -2.02
N ASN A 31 14.67 -0.35 -3.08
CA ASN A 31 14.42 0.59 -4.17
C ASN A 31 13.07 1.35 -4.03
N ARG A 32 12.37 1.24 -2.89
CA ARG A 32 11.17 2.01 -2.63
C ARG A 32 11.49 3.51 -2.67
N MET A 33 10.62 4.29 -3.27
CA MET A 33 10.78 5.74 -3.39
C MET A 33 9.45 6.45 -3.11
N ASP A 34 9.56 7.64 -2.55
CA ASP A 34 8.43 8.56 -2.45
C ASP A 34 7.95 9.01 -3.84
N VAL A 35 6.65 9.19 -4.00
CA VAL A 35 6.06 9.61 -5.29
C VAL A 35 6.68 10.91 -5.80
N TYR A 36 7.04 11.85 -4.92
CA TYR A 36 7.70 13.11 -5.32
C TYR A 36 9.11 12.92 -5.88
N ALA A 37 9.77 11.80 -5.57
CA ALA A 37 11.11 11.46 -6.05
C ALA A 37 11.08 10.63 -7.35
N VAL A 38 9.90 10.15 -7.77
CA VAL A 38 9.74 9.34 -8.98
C VAL A 38 9.78 10.23 -10.22
N ILE A 39 10.78 10.01 -11.08
CA ILE A 39 10.97 10.79 -12.32
C ILE A 39 10.15 10.21 -13.47
N ASN A 40 9.94 8.88 -13.51
CA ASN A 40 9.25 8.22 -14.62
C ASN A 40 7.75 8.58 -14.60
N PRO A 41 7.22 9.28 -15.65
CA PRO A 41 5.83 9.70 -15.70
C PRO A 41 4.84 8.53 -15.75
N LEU A 42 5.26 7.36 -16.25
CA LEU A 42 4.44 6.16 -16.26
C LEU A 42 4.09 5.74 -14.81
N PHE A 43 5.08 5.63 -13.93
CA PHE A 43 4.86 5.23 -12.53
C PHE A 43 4.03 6.29 -11.77
N VAL A 44 4.30 7.59 -12.01
CA VAL A 44 3.51 8.67 -11.43
C VAL A 44 2.04 8.58 -11.86
N ASN A 45 1.76 8.22 -13.11
CA ASN A 45 0.40 8.05 -13.62
C ASN A 45 -0.27 6.79 -13.05
N LEU A 46 0.46 5.67 -12.97
CA LEU A 46 -0.05 4.44 -12.36
C LEU A 46 -0.40 4.64 -10.89
N ALA A 47 0.43 5.35 -10.13
CA ALA A 47 0.19 5.69 -8.73
C ALA A 47 -1.13 6.45 -8.51
N LYS A 48 -1.60 7.24 -9.50
CA LYS A 48 -2.90 7.92 -9.43
C LYS A 48 -4.10 6.98 -9.35
N SER A 49 -3.97 5.73 -9.74
CA SER A 49 -5.03 4.73 -9.67
C SER A 49 -5.03 3.97 -8.35
N THR A 50 -4.06 4.23 -7.49
CA THR A 50 -3.98 3.63 -6.16
C THR A 50 -4.73 4.50 -5.16
N ALA A 51 -5.53 3.86 -4.32
CA ALA A 51 -6.26 4.50 -3.24
C ALA A 51 -5.87 3.89 -1.89
N ALA A 52 -5.85 4.71 -0.86
CA ALA A 52 -5.71 4.32 0.52
C ALA A 52 -7.09 4.09 1.16
N LEU A 53 -7.26 3.01 1.91
CA LEU A 53 -8.44 2.77 2.74
C LEU A 53 -8.22 3.44 4.09
N ILE A 54 -8.99 4.49 4.38
CA ILE A 54 -8.80 5.35 5.56
C ILE A 54 -10.10 5.42 6.36
N GLU A 55 -10.01 5.35 7.69
CA GLU A 55 -11.15 5.57 8.57
C GLU A 55 -11.70 7.00 8.40
N LYS A 56 -13.03 7.14 8.31
CA LYS A 56 -13.70 8.44 8.23
C LYS A 56 -13.34 9.38 9.37
N THR A 57 -13.07 8.83 10.55
CA THR A 57 -12.63 9.57 11.74
C THR A 57 -11.30 10.31 11.54
N ASN A 58 -10.46 9.82 10.64
CA ASN A 58 -9.17 10.43 10.28
C ASN A 58 -9.28 11.49 9.19
N VAL A 59 -10.44 11.63 8.55
CA VAL A 59 -10.69 12.62 7.48
C VAL A 59 -11.31 13.88 8.08
N LYS A 60 -10.56 14.98 8.10
CA LYS A 60 -10.97 16.26 8.64
C LYS A 60 -11.27 17.24 7.50
N ASN A 61 -12.55 17.42 7.20
CA ASN A 61 -13.00 18.35 6.16
C ASN A 61 -12.61 19.79 6.47
N ARG A 62 -12.06 20.52 5.48
CA ARG A 62 -11.61 21.90 5.54
C ARG A 62 -12.10 22.71 4.33
N GLY A 63 -13.36 22.54 3.95
CA GLY A 63 -13.95 23.21 2.78
C GLY A 63 -13.80 22.37 1.50
N GLN A 64 -12.95 22.74 0.57
CA GLN A 64 -12.72 21.99 -0.68
C GLN A 64 -11.72 20.83 -0.52
N GLU A 65 -10.98 20.83 0.56
CA GLU A 65 -9.96 19.84 0.86
C GLU A 65 -10.23 19.19 2.20
N SER A 66 -9.62 18.04 2.42
CA SER A 66 -9.59 17.35 3.71
C SER A 66 -8.17 17.11 4.17
N LEU A 67 -7.91 17.40 5.44
CA LEU A 67 -6.70 16.97 6.12
C LEU A 67 -6.87 15.53 6.58
N ILE A 68 -5.93 14.68 6.23
CA ILE A 68 -5.86 13.32 6.71
C ILE A 68 -5.02 13.32 8.00
N SER A 69 -5.69 13.02 9.11
CA SER A 69 -5.07 12.96 10.44
C SER A 69 -4.41 11.60 10.65
N SER A 70 -3.16 11.60 11.09
CA SER A 70 -2.42 10.35 11.37
C SER A 70 -1.24 10.59 12.32
N LYS A 71 -0.71 9.51 12.86
CA LYS A 71 0.63 9.47 13.47
C LYS A 71 1.67 9.27 12.37
N SER A 72 2.95 9.45 12.69
CA SER A 72 4.02 8.98 11.83
C SER A 72 4.10 7.45 11.85
N LEU A 73 4.67 6.86 10.80
CA LEU A 73 4.91 5.42 10.72
C LEU A 73 5.79 4.96 11.89
N GLY A 74 6.83 5.74 12.22
CA GLY A 74 7.73 5.47 13.33
C GLY A 74 7.04 5.45 14.68
N ASP A 75 6.13 6.39 14.92
CA ASP A 75 5.37 6.45 16.20
C ASP A 75 4.28 5.38 16.28
N MET A 76 3.70 4.99 15.14
CA MET A 76 2.66 3.96 15.11
C MET A 76 3.23 2.57 15.42
N TYR A 77 4.40 2.25 14.88
CA TYR A 77 5.00 0.92 14.95
C TYR A 77 6.27 0.84 15.77
N ASN A 78 6.64 1.94 16.48
CA ASN A 78 7.86 2.04 17.28
C ASN A 78 9.12 1.63 16.49
N LEU A 79 9.26 2.16 15.28
CA LEU A 79 10.36 1.83 14.38
C LEU A 79 11.69 2.40 14.87
N CYS A 80 12.77 1.71 14.51
CA CYS A 80 14.14 2.18 14.76
C CYS A 80 14.38 3.57 14.13
N PRO A 81 15.26 4.39 14.72
CA PRO A 81 15.57 5.74 14.19
C PRO A 81 16.07 5.74 12.75
N GLU A 82 16.73 4.67 12.33
CA GLU A 82 17.36 4.51 11.02
C GLU A 82 16.40 4.07 9.92
N GLU A 83 15.17 3.66 10.31
CA GLU A 83 14.19 3.16 9.34
C GLU A 83 13.77 4.23 8.35
N ARG A 84 13.78 3.85 7.07
CA ARG A 84 13.31 4.70 5.98
C ARG A 84 11.80 4.96 6.15
N PHE A 85 11.37 6.12 5.69
CA PHE A 85 9.96 6.53 5.71
C PHE A 85 9.31 6.67 7.10
N ARG A 86 10.06 6.48 8.19
CA ARG A 86 9.52 6.55 9.55
C ARG A 86 8.77 7.84 9.90
N HIS A 87 9.10 8.94 9.22
CA HIS A 87 8.46 10.25 9.44
C HIS A 87 7.18 10.44 8.62
N GLN A 88 6.86 9.50 7.73
CA GLN A 88 5.66 9.62 6.91
C GLN A 88 4.40 9.44 7.74
N PRO A 89 3.34 10.21 7.43
CA PRO A 89 2.04 10.03 8.05
C PRO A 89 1.42 8.70 7.60
N THR A 90 0.89 7.92 8.54
CA THR A 90 0.25 6.64 8.27
C THR A 90 -1.18 6.61 8.78
N ALA A 91 -2.15 6.83 7.89
CA ALA A 91 -3.58 6.74 8.18
C ALA A 91 -4.25 5.58 7.46
N ALA A 92 -3.57 5.00 6.47
CA ALA A 92 -4.10 3.93 5.64
C ALA A 92 -4.06 2.58 6.38
N ASN A 93 -5.18 1.88 6.41
CA ASN A 93 -5.25 0.51 6.92
C ASN A 93 -4.95 -0.51 5.81
N CYS A 94 -5.31 -0.15 4.58
CA CYS A 94 -5.11 -0.96 3.38
C CYS A 94 -4.97 -0.06 2.16
N SER A 95 -4.57 -0.65 1.05
CA SER A 95 -4.56 -0.03 -0.27
C SER A 95 -5.46 -0.78 -1.25
N GLY A 96 -5.81 -0.14 -2.35
CA GLY A 96 -6.53 -0.76 -3.44
C GLY A 96 -6.25 -0.05 -4.75
N THR A 97 -6.46 -0.77 -5.85
CA THR A 97 -6.24 -0.25 -7.20
C THR A 97 -7.56 -0.14 -7.94
N LEU A 98 -7.79 1.00 -8.60
CA LEU A 98 -8.95 1.20 -9.45
C LEU A 98 -8.81 0.33 -10.71
N VAL A 99 -9.74 -0.62 -10.90
CA VAL A 99 -9.76 -1.58 -12.02
C VAL A 99 -10.89 -1.32 -13.01
N ALA A 100 -11.88 -0.48 -12.62
CA ALA A 100 -12.94 0.03 -13.47
C ALA A 100 -13.33 1.44 -12.97
N PRO A 101 -14.16 2.21 -13.69
CA PRO A 101 -14.48 3.61 -13.30
C PRO A 101 -15.01 3.79 -11.87
N ASP A 102 -15.58 2.75 -11.29
CA ASP A 102 -16.15 2.75 -9.93
C ASP A 102 -15.83 1.47 -9.14
N VAL A 103 -14.82 0.69 -9.56
CA VAL A 103 -14.44 -0.56 -8.89
C VAL A 103 -12.98 -0.54 -8.46
N ILE A 104 -12.77 -0.78 -7.19
CA ILE A 104 -11.45 -0.98 -6.58
C ILE A 104 -11.22 -2.47 -6.33
N MET A 105 -10.05 -2.96 -6.70
CA MET A 105 -9.53 -4.26 -6.29
C MET A 105 -8.62 -4.07 -5.08
N THR A 106 -8.82 -4.88 -4.05
CA THR A 106 -8.03 -4.91 -2.81
C THR A 106 -7.93 -6.33 -2.28
N ALA A 107 -7.19 -6.53 -1.19
CA ALA A 107 -7.14 -7.81 -0.48
C ALA A 107 -8.45 -8.07 0.31
N ALA A 108 -8.86 -9.32 0.37
CA ALA A 108 -10.09 -9.70 1.09
C ALA A 108 -9.95 -9.52 2.61
N HIS A 109 -8.74 -9.72 3.17
CA HIS A 109 -8.49 -9.50 4.59
C HIS A 109 -8.73 -8.05 5.02
N CYS A 110 -8.57 -7.07 4.12
CA CYS A 110 -8.88 -5.66 4.39
C CYS A 110 -10.36 -5.46 4.76
N TYR A 111 -11.24 -6.28 4.18
CA TYR A 111 -12.66 -6.29 4.52
C TYR A 111 -12.91 -6.89 5.91
N ASP A 112 -12.17 -7.93 6.30
CA ASP A 112 -12.36 -8.61 7.58
C ASP A 112 -11.79 -7.79 8.76
N LEU A 113 -10.71 -7.06 8.55
CA LEU A 113 -10.16 -6.11 9.52
C LEU A 113 -11.15 -4.99 9.83
N ALA A 114 -11.90 -4.56 8.83
CA ALA A 114 -12.92 -3.52 8.93
C ALA A 114 -14.30 -4.12 8.64
N LYS A 115 -14.90 -4.86 9.58
CA LYS A 115 -16.22 -5.53 9.44
C LYS A 115 -17.34 -4.64 8.86
N GLN A 116 -17.11 -3.32 8.78
CA GLN A 116 -18.02 -2.32 8.22
C GLN A 116 -17.29 -1.38 7.25
N ILE A 117 -16.44 -1.95 6.36
CA ILE A 117 -15.58 -1.17 5.45
C ILE A 117 -16.37 -0.06 4.73
N CYS A 118 -17.55 -0.36 4.21
CA CYS A 118 -18.38 0.60 3.50
C CYS A 118 -19.03 1.66 4.41
N LYS A 119 -19.10 1.43 5.72
CA LYS A 119 -19.71 2.37 6.67
C LYS A 119 -18.68 3.28 7.33
N GLU A 120 -17.57 2.73 7.76
CA GLU A 120 -16.59 3.40 8.61
C GLU A 120 -15.39 3.93 7.84
N PHE A 121 -15.15 3.44 6.63
CA PHE A 121 -14.01 3.79 5.82
C PHE A 121 -14.37 4.54 4.55
N VAL A 122 -13.37 5.21 3.99
CA VAL A 122 -13.40 5.82 2.66
C VAL A 122 -12.15 5.42 1.89
N TRP A 123 -12.26 5.44 0.57
CA TRP A 123 -11.14 5.29 -0.35
C TRP A 123 -10.62 6.67 -0.72
N VAL A 124 -9.34 6.91 -0.47
CA VAL A 124 -8.69 8.21 -0.68
C VAL A 124 -7.60 8.06 -1.73
N PHE A 125 -7.80 8.67 -2.90
CA PHE A 125 -6.78 8.80 -3.92
C PHE A 125 -5.86 9.98 -3.62
N ASP A 126 -4.66 9.99 -4.22
CA ASP A 126 -3.64 11.01 -3.99
C ASP A 126 -3.20 11.16 -2.51
N TYR A 127 -3.40 10.12 -1.70
CA TYR A 127 -2.82 10.06 -0.37
C TYR A 127 -1.32 9.78 -0.47
N LYS A 128 -0.54 10.83 -0.55
CA LYS A 128 0.91 10.80 -0.75
C LYS A 128 1.57 12.00 -0.11
N VAL A 129 2.81 11.85 0.30
CA VAL A 129 3.66 12.99 0.66
C VAL A 129 4.16 13.67 -0.62
N SER A 130 4.27 14.99 -0.59
CA SER A 130 4.75 15.82 -1.72
C SER A 130 6.17 16.33 -1.52
N LYS A 131 6.73 16.12 -0.34
CA LYS A 131 8.10 16.51 0.04
C LYS A 131 8.56 15.70 1.24
N GLU A 132 9.87 15.69 1.44
CA GLU A 132 10.52 15.05 2.58
C GLU A 132 10.01 15.62 3.92
N ASN A 133 9.91 14.75 4.94
CA ASN A 133 9.48 15.07 6.31
C ASN A 133 8.11 15.77 6.40
N GLN A 134 7.22 15.51 5.46
CA GLN A 134 5.86 16.02 5.51
C GLN A 134 5.06 15.27 6.59
N ALA A 135 4.61 15.98 7.61
CA ALA A 135 3.94 15.40 8.78
C ALA A 135 2.43 15.14 8.58
N SER A 136 1.82 15.64 7.52
CA SER A 136 0.38 15.48 7.24
C SER A 136 0.10 15.52 5.76
N VAL A 137 -0.98 14.87 5.33
CA VAL A 137 -1.44 14.87 3.94
C VAL A 137 -2.77 15.61 3.85
N THR A 138 -2.89 16.49 2.87
CA THR A 138 -4.15 17.15 2.49
C THR A 138 -4.52 16.70 1.09
N VAL A 139 -5.77 16.30 0.89
CA VAL A 139 -6.30 15.86 -0.40
C VAL A 139 -7.54 16.64 -0.78
N SER A 140 -7.79 16.82 -2.08
CA SER A 140 -9.08 17.35 -2.55
C SER A 140 -10.21 16.41 -2.12
N ASN A 141 -11.36 16.97 -1.72
CA ASN A 141 -12.55 16.18 -1.41
C ASN A 141 -13.05 15.36 -2.61
N ASP A 142 -12.70 15.77 -3.84
CA ASP A 142 -12.99 15.00 -5.05
C ASP A 142 -12.23 13.67 -5.14
N ASN A 143 -11.16 13.54 -4.38
CA ASN A 143 -10.35 12.31 -4.28
C ASN A 143 -10.80 11.36 -3.17
N ILE A 144 -11.88 11.69 -2.43
CA ILE A 144 -12.43 10.87 -1.34
C ILE A 144 -13.71 10.19 -1.80
N TYR A 145 -13.73 8.86 -1.76
CA TYR A 145 -14.83 8.04 -2.26
C TYR A 145 -15.39 7.13 -1.19
N GLU A 146 -16.72 7.11 -1.08
CA GLU A 146 -17.39 6.15 -0.23
C GLU A 146 -17.54 4.81 -0.95
N CYS A 147 -17.42 3.73 -0.17
CA CYS A 147 -17.79 2.39 -0.61
C CYS A 147 -19.31 2.31 -0.82
N GLY A 148 -19.75 1.76 -1.94
CA GLY A 148 -21.14 1.45 -2.22
C GLY A 148 -21.50 0.05 -1.75
N GLU A 149 -20.81 -0.95 -2.29
CA GLU A 149 -21.03 -2.36 -1.99
C GLU A 149 -19.77 -3.20 -2.22
N VAL A 150 -19.73 -4.38 -1.63
CA VAL A 150 -18.72 -5.42 -1.92
C VAL A 150 -19.28 -6.32 -3.02
N ILE A 151 -18.68 -6.25 -4.22
CA ILE A 151 -19.12 -7.05 -5.37
C ILE A 151 -18.67 -8.51 -5.22
N LEU A 152 -17.41 -8.69 -4.79
CA LEU A 152 -16.77 -9.98 -4.64
C LEU A 152 -15.82 -9.94 -3.45
N LYS A 153 -15.76 -11.01 -2.70
CA LYS A 153 -14.77 -11.25 -1.68
C LYS A 153 -14.42 -12.72 -1.65
N GLU A 154 -13.18 -13.06 -1.87
CA GLU A 154 -12.67 -14.41 -1.75
C GLU A 154 -11.42 -14.42 -0.90
N MET A 155 -11.42 -15.28 0.11
CA MET A 155 -10.29 -15.51 1.00
C MET A 155 -10.16 -17.00 1.30
N ASN A 156 -9.03 -17.57 0.93
CA ASN A 156 -8.67 -18.94 1.22
C ASN A 156 -7.18 -19.02 1.49
N LEU A 157 -6.82 -19.17 2.76
CA LEU A 157 -5.43 -19.17 3.21
C LEU A 157 -4.63 -20.38 2.69
N ASP A 158 -5.29 -21.51 2.48
CA ASP A 158 -4.63 -22.73 2.00
C ASP A 158 -4.21 -22.63 0.53
N SER A 159 -5.00 -21.93 -0.28
CA SER A 159 -4.72 -21.70 -1.71
C SER A 159 -4.05 -20.35 -1.99
N GLY A 160 -3.85 -19.50 -0.98
CA GLY A 160 -3.29 -18.16 -1.13
C GLY A 160 -4.23 -17.17 -1.81
N ILE A 161 -5.55 -17.47 -1.87
CA ILE A 161 -6.55 -16.55 -2.43
C ILE A 161 -6.88 -15.50 -1.37
N ASP A 162 -6.69 -14.22 -1.74
CA ASP A 162 -6.98 -13.07 -0.87
C ASP A 162 -7.28 -11.84 -1.74
N HIS A 163 -8.51 -11.72 -2.24
CA HIS A 163 -8.91 -10.58 -3.05
C HIS A 163 -10.37 -10.18 -2.85
N ALA A 164 -10.65 -8.89 -3.07
CA ALA A 164 -11.99 -8.34 -3.06
C ALA A 164 -12.17 -7.27 -4.14
N LEU A 165 -13.39 -7.15 -4.65
CA LEU A 165 -13.84 -6.08 -5.54
C LEU A 165 -14.87 -5.22 -4.81
N ILE A 166 -14.58 -3.94 -4.71
CA ILE A 166 -15.40 -2.97 -4.00
C ILE A 166 -15.92 -1.94 -5.00
N LYS A 167 -17.25 -1.79 -5.07
CA LYS A 167 -17.88 -0.73 -5.85
C LYS A 167 -17.92 0.57 -5.06
N LEU A 168 -17.55 1.66 -5.69
CA LEU A 168 -17.68 3.01 -5.15
C LEU A 168 -19.10 3.54 -5.34
N LYS A 169 -19.57 4.44 -4.47
CA LYS A 169 -20.90 5.07 -4.60
C LYS A 169 -21.03 6.02 -5.79
N ARG A 170 -19.92 6.53 -6.28
CA ARG A 170 -19.87 7.40 -7.47
C ARG A 170 -18.71 6.99 -8.35
N TRP A 171 -18.82 7.28 -9.62
CA TRP A 171 -17.71 7.14 -10.53
C TRP A 171 -16.56 7.99 -10.00
N ALA A 172 -15.43 7.37 -9.87
CA ALA A 172 -14.23 8.13 -9.60
C ALA A 172 -14.09 9.13 -10.74
N ALA A 173 -13.98 10.42 -10.45
CA ALA A 173 -13.74 11.49 -11.43
C ALA A 173 -12.37 11.33 -12.12
N VAL A 174 -12.05 10.11 -12.41
CA VAL A 174 -10.82 9.50 -12.86
C VAL A 174 -10.93 9.25 -14.35
N SER A 175 -11.84 9.96 -15.06
CA SER A 175 -11.93 9.82 -16.50
C SER A 175 -10.55 9.95 -17.16
N ASN A 176 -9.71 10.84 -16.65
CA ASN A 176 -8.33 10.98 -17.11
C ASN A 176 -7.36 9.93 -16.54
N ARG A 177 -7.72 9.25 -15.43
CA ARG A 177 -6.89 8.24 -14.75
C ARG A 177 -7.19 6.85 -15.29
N ALA A 178 -8.45 6.48 -15.39
CA ALA A 178 -8.88 5.20 -15.97
C ALA A 178 -8.62 5.16 -17.48
N GLU A 179 -8.80 6.25 -18.22
CA GLU A 179 -8.40 6.33 -19.63
C GLU A 179 -6.89 6.22 -19.80
N ALA A 180 -6.09 6.81 -18.92
CA ALA A 180 -4.64 6.64 -18.96
C ALA A 180 -4.25 5.18 -18.72
N MET A 181 -4.86 4.47 -17.77
CA MET A 181 -4.62 3.05 -17.54
C MET A 181 -5.15 2.19 -18.69
N TYR A 182 -6.35 2.46 -19.17
CA TYR A 182 -6.95 1.69 -20.26
C TYR A 182 -6.21 1.89 -21.58
N SER A 183 -5.77 3.10 -21.88
CA SER A 183 -4.95 3.40 -23.04
C SER A 183 -3.55 2.78 -22.95
N GLN A 184 -2.96 2.77 -21.75
CA GLN A 184 -1.66 2.13 -21.50
C GLN A 184 -1.75 0.61 -21.50
N ALA A 185 -2.77 0.01 -20.90
CA ALA A 185 -3.04 -1.43 -21.00
C ALA A 185 -3.32 -1.85 -22.45
N ARG A 186 -3.98 -1.00 -23.23
CA ARG A 186 -4.20 -1.21 -24.66
C ARG A 186 -2.93 -1.05 -25.48
N SER A 187 -2.06 -0.09 -25.14
CA SER A 187 -0.73 0.07 -25.75
C SER A 187 0.21 -1.09 -25.39
N ALA A 188 0.18 -1.55 -24.12
CA ALA A 188 0.94 -2.72 -23.69
C ALA A 188 0.47 -4.02 -24.39
N LYS A 189 -0.81 -4.12 -24.72
CA LYS A 189 -1.35 -5.25 -25.53
C LYS A 189 -0.88 -5.21 -26.98
N ASN A 190 -0.52 -4.02 -27.48
CA ASN A 190 0.05 -3.82 -28.84
C ASN A 190 1.59 -3.89 -28.87
N VAL A 191 2.25 -3.88 -27.72
CA VAL A 191 3.65 -4.29 -27.61
C VAL A 191 3.66 -5.79 -27.78
N THR A 192 4.04 -6.23 -28.97
CA THR A 192 4.10 -7.63 -29.40
C THR A 192 4.80 -8.49 -28.33
N ALA A 193 4.34 -9.72 -28.16
CA ALA A 193 4.87 -10.71 -27.20
C ALA A 193 6.42 -10.86 -27.23
N SER A 194 7.08 -10.45 -28.29
CA SER A 194 8.53 -10.40 -28.45
C SER A 194 9.25 -9.39 -27.53
N ALA A 195 8.55 -8.41 -26.94
CA ALA A 195 9.14 -7.46 -25.98
C ALA A 195 9.02 -7.94 -24.52
N LEU A 196 8.28 -9.01 -24.27
CA LEU A 196 8.04 -9.58 -22.94
C LEU A 196 9.03 -10.67 -22.53
N GLU A 197 9.96 -11.07 -23.41
CA GLU A 197 11.01 -12.04 -23.08
C GLU A 197 12.20 -11.45 -22.31
N GLY A 198 12.19 -10.15 -22.04
CA GLY A 198 13.24 -9.48 -21.26
C GLY A 198 12.80 -9.23 -19.80
N ASN A 199 13.76 -9.37 -18.89
CA ASN A 199 13.69 -9.20 -17.42
C ASN A 199 12.96 -7.93 -16.91
N GLU A 200 12.61 -6.97 -17.77
CA GLU A 200 12.00 -5.69 -17.38
C GLU A 200 10.52 -5.81 -17.00
N ALA A 201 9.76 -6.70 -17.63
CA ALA A 201 8.34 -6.87 -17.31
C ALA A 201 8.12 -7.53 -15.94
N SER A 202 9.01 -8.42 -15.54
CA SER A 202 9.02 -9.03 -14.21
C SER A 202 9.37 -8.01 -13.12
N GLN A 203 10.31 -7.10 -13.39
CA GLN A 203 10.66 -6.02 -12.49
C GLN A 203 9.55 -4.97 -12.35
N LEU A 204 8.82 -4.66 -13.43
CA LEU A 204 7.69 -3.73 -13.40
C LEU A 204 6.52 -4.25 -12.55
N ALA A 205 6.20 -5.53 -12.67
CA ALA A 205 5.16 -6.16 -11.85
C ALA A 205 5.56 -6.22 -10.37
N THR A 206 6.81 -6.56 -10.08
CA THR A 206 7.33 -6.66 -8.71
C THR A 206 7.45 -5.29 -8.04
N ASN A 207 7.88 -4.26 -8.78
CA ASN A 207 8.03 -2.90 -8.24
C ASN A 207 6.69 -2.20 -7.95
N SER A 208 5.62 -2.52 -8.70
CA SER A 208 4.30 -1.98 -8.40
C SER A 208 3.64 -2.60 -7.17
N PHE A 209 4.01 -3.84 -6.80
CA PHE A 209 3.52 -4.50 -5.58
C PHE A 209 4.30 -4.14 -4.32
N ASN A 210 5.57 -3.74 -4.45
CA ASN A 210 6.44 -3.44 -3.31
C ASN A 210 6.44 -1.96 -2.90
N SER A 211 5.59 -1.12 -3.52
CA SER A 211 5.48 0.32 -3.20
C SER A 211 4.45 0.65 -2.11
N PHE A 212 3.96 -0.39 -1.38
CA PHE A 212 2.92 -0.22 -0.36
C PHE A 212 3.27 -0.92 0.95
#